data_8aecd4f3e7654c358d503e258a37a8aa
#
_entry.id   8aecd4f3e7654c358d503e258a37a8aa
#
_cell.length_a   1.000
_cell.length_b   1.000
_cell.length_c   1.000
_cell.angle_alpha   90.00
_cell.angle_beta   90.00
_cell.angle_gamma   90.00
#
_symmetry.space_group_name_H-M   'P 1'
#
loop_
_entity.id
_entity.type
_entity.pdbx_description
1 polymer ?
#
loop_
_entity_poly.entity_id
_entity_poly.type
_entity_poly.pdbx_seq_one_letter_code
_entity_poly.pdbx_strand_id
1 'polypeptide(L)'
;HIITVNDYLAKRDMVWMGQIYNTLGMSVGCITNESGYVYDESYGSENQNDNLKIQNQVELDKERDTVGGFKVAQEFLRPCSKKEAYVADITYGTNNEFGFDYLRDNMVYQQGQEVQRGHNFVIVDEVDSILIDEARVPLIISGETEETTEKYYNFARVIAPLKGGNPS
;
A
#
# COMPACT_ATOMS: atom_id res chain seq x y z
N HIS A 1 7.85 3.84 11.42
CA HIS A 1 6.73 3.34 10.62
C HIS A 1 5.50 3.27 11.50
N ILE A 2 4.32 3.64 10.96
CA ILE A 2 3.03 3.51 11.63
C ILE A 2 2.16 2.57 10.78
N ILE A 3 1.79 1.43 11.37
CA ILE A 3 1.09 0.35 10.69
C ILE A 3 -0.37 0.37 11.09
N THR A 4 -1.26 0.36 10.10
CA THR A 4 -2.72 0.28 10.24
C THR A 4 -3.28 -0.91 9.46
N VAL A 5 -4.57 -1.22 9.60
CA VAL A 5 -5.17 -2.39 8.96
C VAL A 5 -5.57 -2.17 7.51
N ASN A 6 -5.73 -0.93 7.05
CA ASN A 6 -6.11 -0.66 5.67
C ASN A 6 -5.60 0.69 5.15
N ASP A 7 -5.58 0.83 3.82
CA ASP A 7 -5.07 2.00 3.12
C ASP A 7 -5.86 3.28 3.43
N TYR A 8 -7.16 3.15 3.72
CA TYR A 8 -7.98 4.29 4.07
C TYR A 8 -7.53 4.91 5.40
N LEU A 9 -7.36 4.09 6.43
CA LEU A 9 -6.88 4.55 7.72
C LEU A 9 -5.47 5.12 7.62
N ALA A 10 -4.59 4.49 6.87
CA ALA A 10 -3.24 4.99 6.66
C ALA A 10 -3.23 6.41 6.07
N LYS A 11 -4.04 6.66 5.04
CA LYS A 11 -4.17 7.99 4.42
C LYS A 11 -4.84 9.00 5.35
N ARG A 12 -5.93 8.60 6.02
CA ARG A 12 -6.67 9.45 6.95
C ARG A 12 -5.76 9.93 8.08
N ASP A 13 -5.10 9.02 8.72
CA ASP A 13 -4.28 9.30 9.89
C ASP A 13 -3.02 10.08 9.52
N MET A 14 -2.44 9.80 8.35
CA MET A 14 -1.37 10.62 7.79
C MET A 14 -1.81 12.08 7.63
N VAL A 15 -3.01 12.32 7.06
CA VAL A 15 -3.50 13.70 6.84
C VAL A 15 -3.82 14.39 8.17
N TRP A 16 -4.44 13.70 9.11
CA TRP A 16 -4.78 14.26 10.42
C TRP A 16 -3.54 14.62 11.24
N MET A 17 -2.63 13.70 11.36
CA MET A 17 -1.43 13.88 12.16
C MET A 17 -0.34 14.64 11.43
N GLY A 18 -0.37 14.59 10.09
CA GLY A 18 0.60 15.28 9.23
C GLY A 18 0.68 16.77 9.49
N GLN A 19 -0.44 17.42 9.78
CA GLN A 19 -0.48 18.84 10.13
C GLN A 19 0.37 19.13 11.39
N ILE A 20 0.30 18.26 12.39
CA ILE A 20 1.08 18.39 13.64
C ILE A 20 2.55 18.13 13.33
N TYR A 21 2.86 17.05 12.63
CA TYR A 21 4.24 16.66 12.31
C TYR A 21 4.91 17.71 11.42
N ASN A 22 4.19 18.21 10.40
CA ASN A 22 4.70 19.28 9.52
C ASN A 22 5.03 20.56 10.31
N THR A 23 4.20 20.94 11.27
CA THR A 23 4.47 22.07 12.18
C THR A 23 5.73 21.86 13.02
N LEU A 24 6.05 20.60 13.33
CA LEU A 24 7.28 20.21 14.04
C LEU A 24 8.49 20.05 13.11
N GLY A 25 8.33 20.31 11.81
CA GLY A 25 9.38 20.17 10.80
C GLY A 25 9.68 18.74 10.36
N MET A 26 8.75 17.80 10.63
CA MET A 26 8.88 16.39 10.26
C MET A 26 8.09 16.10 8.97
N SER A 27 8.70 15.35 8.07
CA SER A 27 8.06 14.88 6.85
C SER A 27 7.23 13.62 7.10
N VAL A 28 6.10 13.50 6.39
CA VAL A 28 5.19 12.36 6.54
C VAL A 28 4.87 11.76 5.18
N GLY A 29 5.03 10.46 5.07
CA GLY A 29 4.69 9.65 3.90
C GLY A 29 3.61 8.62 4.20
N CYS A 30 2.96 8.13 3.15
CA CYS A 30 2.06 6.98 3.21
C CYS A 30 2.32 6.08 2.02
N ILE A 31 2.34 4.78 2.25
CA ILE A 31 2.43 3.76 1.21
C ILE A 31 1.09 3.03 1.09
N THR A 32 0.71 2.74 -0.15
CA THR A 32 -0.46 1.93 -0.50
C THR A 32 -0.06 0.89 -1.53
N ASN A 33 -0.99 0.01 -1.91
CA ASN A 33 -0.72 -1.08 -2.84
C ASN A 33 -0.04 -0.59 -4.14
N GLU A 34 -0.52 0.49 -4.74
CA GLU A 34 -0.07 0.92 -6.06
C GLU A 34 0.87 2.14 -6.02
N SER A 35 0.86 2.93 -4.95
CA SER A 35 1.52 4.23 -4.92
C SER A 35 1.97 4.66 -3.54
N GLY A 36 2.86 5.66 -3.52
CA GLY A 36 3.21 6.43 -2.34
C GLY A 36 2.55 7.80 -2.34
N TYR A 37 2.46 8.38 -1.18
CA TYR A 37 2.01 9.76 -0.97
C TYR A 37 2.93 10.44 0.05
N VAL A 38 3.10 11.75 -0.09
CA VAL A 38 3.71 12.60 0.94
C VAL A 38 2.73 13.68 1.34
N TYR A 39 2.78 14.07 2.61
CA TYR A 39 1.99 15.16 3.12
C TYR A 39 2.52 16.50 2.59
N ASP A 40 1.67 17.26 1.92
CA ASP A 40 2.02 18.54 1.33
C ASP A 40 0.80 19.47 1.35
N GLU A 41 0.83 20.47 2.23
CA GLU A 41 -0.27 21.46 2.39
C GLU A 41 -0.47 22.33 1.16
N SER A 42 0.56 22.48 0.33
CA SER A 42 0.49 23.34 -0.87
C SER A 42 -0.14 22.62 -2.07
N TYR A 43 -0.16 21.29 -2.06
CA TYR A 43 -0.57 20.49 -3.21
C TYR A 43 -2.01 20.70 -3.63
N GLY A 44 -2.94 20.88 -2.68
CA GLY A 44 -4.36 21.07 -2.95
C GLY A 44 -4.71 22.44 -3.53
N SER A 45 -3.88 23.45 -3.30
CA SER A 45 -4.14 24.79 -3.81
C SER A 45 -3.84 24.96 -5.31
N GLU A 46 -3.00 24.10 -5.88
CA GLU A 46 -2.57 24.17 -7.28
C GLU A 46 -3.44 23.32 -8.24
N ASN A 47 -4.12 22.28 -7.75
CA ASN A 47 -4.78 21.27 -8.60
C ASN A 47 -6.32 21.38 -8.68
N GLN A 48 -6.90 22.57 -8.57
CA GLN A 48 -8.37 22.75 -8.64
C GLN A 48 -9.01 22.41 -10.01
N ASN A 49 -8.23 22.07 -11.04
CA ASN A 49 -8.73 21.88 -12.40
C ASN A 49 -9.03 20.44 -12.83
N ASP A 50 -8.61 19.41 -12.06
CA ASP A 50 -8.83 17.98 -12.44
C ASP A 50 -9.96 17.27 -11.64
N ASN A 51 -10.78 18.02 -10.93
CA ASN A 51 -11.64 17.56 -9.84
C ASN A 51 -12.98 16.90 -10.22
N LEU A 52 -13.27 16.59 -11.48
CA LEU A 52 -14.61 16.06 -11.85
C LEU A 52 -14.83 14.55 -11.58
N LYS A 53 -13.77 13.77 -11.38
CA LYS A 53 -13.89 12.32 -11.10
C LYS A 53 -13.74 11.94 -9.62
N ILE A 54 -13.11 12.79 -8.84
CA ILE A 54 -12.87 12.56 -7.40
C ILE A 54 -14.05 13.05 -6.56
N GLN A 55 -14.88 13.96 -7.08
CA GLN A 55 -15.96 14.61 -6.33
C GLN A 55 -16.97 13.64 -5.70
N ASN A 56 -17.34 12.56 -6.36
CA ASN A 56 -18.38 11.64 -5.82
C ASN A 56 -17.88 10.76 -4.67
N GLN A 57 -16.59 10.43 -4.62
CA GLN A 57 -15.99 9.72 -3.46
C GLN A 57 -15.67 10.67 -2.31
N VAL A 58 -15.21 11.88 -2.64
CA VAL A 58 -14.86 12.94 -1.67
C VAL A 58 -16.09 13.46 -0.90
N GLU A 59 -17.28 13.50 -1.52
CA GLU A 59 -18.50 13.93 -0.81
C GLU A 59 -18.97 12.91 0.23
N LEU A 60 -18.89 11.61 -0.07
CA LEU A 60 -19.22 10.54 0.87
C LEU A 60 -18.23 10.48 2.05
N ASP A 61 -16.94 10.73 1.79
CA ASP A 61 -15.92 10.77 2.83
C ASP A 61 -15.99 12.06 3.66
N LYS A 62 -16.39 13.19 3.06
CA LYS A 62 -16.58 14.46 3.79
C LYS A 62 -17.69 14.38 4.84
N GLU A 63 -18.77 13.66 4.59
CA GLU A 63 -19.85 13.47 5.57
C GLU A 63 -19.43 12.52 6.71
N ARG A 64 -18.62 11.52 6.42
CA ARG A 64 -18.22 10.48 7.38
C ARG A 64 -17.08 10.90 8.31
N ASP A 65 -16.18 11.74 7.83
CA ASP A 65 -14.94 12.09 8.53
C ASP A 65 -14.99 13.45 9.26
N THR A 66 -16.16 14.07 9.36
CA THR A 66 -16.35 15.32 10.12
C THR A 66 -16.47 15.04 11.62
N VAL A 67 -15.49 14.38 12.20
CA VAL A 67 -15.42 14.20 13.65
C VAL A 67 -14.63 15.36 14.23
N GLY A 68 -15.27 16.18 15.08
CA GLY A 68 -14.61 17.21 15.86
C GLY A 68 -14.14 18.45 15.08
N GLY A 69 -14.68 18.73 13.88
CA GLY A 69 -14.31 19.91 13.09
C GLY A 69 -13.00 19.78 12.30
N PHE A 70 -12.38 18.60 12.28
CA PHE A 70 -11.22 18.32 11.44
C PHE A 70 -11.69 17.88 10.05
N LYS A 71 -11.29 18.60 9.03
CA LYS A 71 -11.52 18.26 7.64
C LYS A 71 -10.40 17.34 7.19
N VAL A 72 -10.72 16.08 6.82
CA VAL A 72 -9.76 15.23 6.12
C VAL A 72 -9.57 15.81 4.73
N ALA A 73 -8.52 16.58 4.54
CA ALA A 73 -8.22 17.18 3.27
C ALA A 73 -7.33 16.18 2.48
N GLN A 74 -7.94 15.34 1.64
CA GLN A 74 -7.21 14.52 0.67
C GLN A 74 -6.33 15.39 -0.26
N GLU A 75 -6.61 16.66 -0.30
CA GLU A 75 -5.85 17.70 -0.99
C GLU A 75 -4.39 17.78 -0.51
N PHE A 76 -4.07 17.31 0.70
CA PHE A 76 -2.70 17.29 1.23
C PHE A 76 -1.92 16.01 0.87
N LEU A 77 -2.52 15.07 0.12
CA LEU A 77 -1.88 13.84 -0.31
C LEU A 77 -1.24 14.02 -1.69
N ARG A 78 0.00 14.47 -1.73
CA ARG A 78 0.75 14.56 -2.98
C ARG A 78 1.23 13.17 -3.40
N PRO A 79 0.82 12.65 -4.58
CA PRO A 79 1.32 11.37 -5.09
C PRO A 79 2.83 11.40 -5.31
N CYS A 80 3.49 10.29 -4.97
CA CYS A 80 4.93 10.13 -5.15
C CYS A 80 5.29 8.66 -5.34
N SER A 81 6.56 8.37 -5.56
CA SER A 81 7.05 7.00 -5.53
C SER A 81 7.04 6.44 -4.11
N LYS A 82 6.92 5.10 -3.97
CA LYS A 82 7.07 4.45 -2.66
C LYS A 82 8.41 4.80 -2.00
N LYS A 83 9.48 4.84 -2.79
CA LYS A 83 10.80 5.22 -2.28
C LYS A 83 10.82 6.61 -1.64
N GLU A 84 10.16 7.59 -2.28
CA GLU A 84 10.03 8.94 -1.73
C GLU A 84 9.20 8.94 -0.42
N ALA A 85 8.10 8.19 -0.38
CA ALA A 85 7.28 8.06 0.82
C ALA A 85 8.07 7.42 1.99
N TYR A 86 8.97 6.46 1.71
CA TYR A 86 9.83 5.86 2.72
C TYR A 86 10.96 6.78 3.21
N VAL A 87 11.37 7.77 2.44
CA VAL A 87 12.38 8.75 2.87
C VAL A 87 11.83 9.71 3.94
N ALA A 88 10.51 9.88 4.02
CA ALA A 88 9.87 10.70 5.04
C ALA A 88 10.24 10.24 6.47
N ASP A 89 10.26 11.16 7.44
CA ASP A 89 10.58 10.85 8.84
C ASP A 89 9.59 9.84 9.43
N ILE A 90 8.30 9.97 9.06
CA ILE A 90 7.22 9.09 9.45
C ILE A 90 6.58 8.50 8.19
N THR A 91 6.38 7.19 8.16
CA THR A 91 5.71 6.50 7.04
C THR A 91 4.53 5.70 7.56
N TYR A 92 3.32 6.02 7.07
CA TYR A 92 2.09 5.26 7.29
C TYR A 92 1.90 4.18 6.24
N GLY A 93 1.25 3.08 6.58
CA GLY A 93 0.91 2.02 5.63
C GLY A 93 0.28 0.82 6.31
N THR A 94 -0.13 -0.16 5.52
CA THR A 94 -0.65 -1.43 6.05
C THR A 94 0.49 -2.42 6.32
N ASN A 95 0.24 -3.38 7.22
CA ASN A 95 1.16 -4.49 7.48
C ASN A 95 1.55 -5.23 6.18
N ASN A 96 0.58 -5.45 5.30
CA ASN A 96 0.80 -6.15 4.03
C ASN A 96 1.73 -5.37 3.10
N GLU A 97 1.54 -4.06 2.96
CA GLU A 97 2.38 -3.24 2.10
C GLU A 97 3.83 -3.17 2.59
N PHE A 98 4.04 -2.94 3.89
CA PHE A 98 5.38 -3.00 4.47
C PHE A 98 6.03 -4.37 4.28
N GLY A 99 5.26 -5.44 4.47
CA GLY A 99 5.76 -6.81 4.30
C GLY A 99 6.07 -7.16 2.85
N PHE A 100 5.22 -6.79 1.89
CA PHE A 100 5.49 -7.01 0.48
C PHE A 100 6.67 -6.20 -0.03
N ASP A 101 6.79 -4.94 0.38
CA ASP A 101 7.94 -4.12 0.01
C ASP A 101 9.23 -4.67 0.61
N TYR A 102 9.21 -5.15 1.86
CA TYR A 102 10.35 -5.85 2.47
C TYR A 102 10.76 -7.11 1.68
N LEU A 103 9.80 -7.92 1.27
CA LEU A 103 10.08 -9.11 0.47
C LEU A 103 10.66 -8.74 -0.90
N ARG A 104 10.12 -7.71 -1.56
CA ARG A 104 10.63 -7.22 -2.85
C ARG A 104 12.05 -6.67 -2.72
N ASP A 105 12.33 -5.90 -1.69
CA ASP A 105 13.67 -5.35 -1.42
C ASP A 105 14.71 -6.44 -1.19
N ASN A 106 14.31 -7.58 -0.59
CA ASN A 106 15.22 -8.73 -0.43
C ASN A 106 15.44 -9.54 -1.72
N MET A 107 14.74 -9.22 -2.80
CA MET A 107 14.88 -9.89 -4.11
C MET A 107 15.60 -9.01 -5.14
N VAL A 108 15.95 -7.76 -4.83
CA VAL A 108 16.66 -6.89 -5.76
C VAL A 108 18.10 -7.35 -5.98
N TYR A 109 18.57 -7.20 -7.20
CA TYR A 109 19.94 -7.61 -7.59
C TYR A 109 20.99 -6.50 -7.42
N GLN A 110 20.56 -5.25 -7.32
CA GLN A 110 21.46 -4.09 -7.25
C GLN A 110 21.16 -3.25 -6.02
N GLN A 111 22.19 -2.90 -5.30
CA GLN A 111 22.09 -1.98 -4.18
C GLN A 111 21.51 -0.64 -4.64
N GLY A 112 20.55 -0.12 -3.92
CA GLY A 112 19.84 1.13 -4.24
C GLY A 112 18.54 0.97 -5.02
N GLN A 113 18.18 -0.25 -5.41
CA GLN A 113 16.85 -0.56 -5.94
C GLN A 113 15.81 -0.76 -4.84
N GLU A 114 16.25 -0.95 -3.60
CA GLU A 114 15.37 -1.04 -2.44
C GLU A 114 14.54 0.25 -2.30
N VAL A 115 13.29 0.08 -1.92
CA VAL A 115 12.39 1.20 -1.64
C VAL A 115 12.39 1.59 -0.17
N GLN A 116 12.56 0.61 0.72
CA GLN A 116 12.59 0.84 2.16
C GLN A 116 13.93 1.40 2.62
N ARG A 117 13.87 2.19 3.67
CA ARG A 117 15.06 2.59 4.46
C ARG A 117 15.20 1.68 5.68
N GLY A 118 16.24 1.88 6.46
CA GLY A 118 16.44 1.14 7.71
C GLY A 118 15.25 1.25 8.67
N HIS A 119 15.04 0.21 9.46
CA HIS A 119 13.95 0.09 10.43
C HIS A 119 14.42 0.60 11.79
N ASN A 120 13.91 1.75 12.25
CA ASN A 120 14.28 2.35 13.53
C ASN A 120 13.21 2.13 14.61
N PHE A 121 11.96 2.42 14.29
CA PHE A 121 10.85 2.38 15.22
C PHE A 121 9.54 2.05 14.50
N VAL A 122 8.66 1.33 15.18
CA VAL A 122 7.35 0.98 14.63
C VAL A 122 6.27 1.17 15.69
N ILE A 123 5.15 1.71 15.26
CA ILE A 123 3.89 1.72 16.00
C ILE A 123 2.92 0.84 15.21
N VAL A 124 2.34 -0.15 15.85
CA VAL A 124 1.31 -1.02 15.27
C VAL A 124 -0.02 -0.66 15.91
N ASP A 125 -0.92 -0.10 15.12
CA ASP A 125 -2.30 0.16 15.53
C ASP A 125 -3.17 -1.07 15.22
N GLU A 126 -4.24 -1.27 15.99
CA GLU A 126 -5.12 -2.45 15.87
C GLU A 126 -4.35 -3.78 15.91
N VAL A 127 -3.50 -3.91 16.90
CA VAL A 127 -2.55 -5.02 17.09
C VAL A 127 -3.22 -6.40 17.18
N ASP A 128 -4.43 -6.48 17.67
CA ASP A 128 -5.26 -7.69 17.73
C ASP A 128 -5.60 -8.21 16.33
N SER A 129 -6.01 -7.35 15.42
CA SER A 129 -6.24 -7.72 14.03
C SER A 129 -4.92 -8.12 13.34
N ILE A 130 -3.87 -7.33 13.47
CA ILE A 130 -2.63 -7.53 12.72
C ILE A 130 -1.80 -8.69 13.26
N LEU A 131 -1.60 -8.79 14.58
CA LEU A 131 -0.69 -9.78 15.18
C LEU A 131 -1.38 -11.03 15.71
N ILE A 132 -2.72 -11.06 15.76
CA ILE A 132 -3.48 -12.23 16.23
C ILE A 132 -4.32 -12.80 15.10
N ASP A 133 -5.28 -12.05 14.55
CA ASP A 133 -6.22 -12.57 13.57
C ASP A 133 -5.53 -12.90 12.24
N GLU A 134 -4.64 -12.02 11.76
CA GLU A 134 -3.91 -12.20 10.50
C GLU A 134 -2.51 -12.83 10.68
N ALA A 135 -2.11 -13.19 11.89
CA ALA A 135 -0.75 -13.67 12.20
C ALA A 135 -0.29 -14.88 11.38
N ARG A 136 -1.22 -15.66 10.83
CA ARG A 136 -0.93 -16.86 10.03
C ARG A 136 -1.20 -16.67 8.54
N VAL A 137 -1.55 -15.49 8.10
CA VAL A 137 -1.75 -15.18 6.67
C VAL A 137 -0.39 -14.98 6.02
N PRO A 138 0.06 -15.89 5.12
CA PRO A 138 1.37 -15.75 4.50
C PRO A 138 1.35 -14.63 3.45
N LEU A 139 2.40 -13.82 3.41
CA LEU A 139 2.67 -12.93 2.29
C LEU A 139 3.37 -13.73 1.19
N ILE A 140 2.73 -13.88 0.03
CA ILE A 140 3.25 -14.66 -1.09
C ILE A 140 3.52 -13.73 -2.25
N ILE A 141 4.77 -13.70 -2.73
CA ILE A 141 5.14 -13.11 -4.01
C ILE A 141 5.38 -14.24 -4.98
N SER A 142 4.53 -14.36 -6.00
CA SER A 142 4.71 -15.28 -7.13
C SER A 142 5.17 -14.48 -8.34
N GLY A 143 6.32 -14.85 -8.91
CA GLY A 143 6.72 -14.40 -10.23
C GLY A 143 6.13 -15.30 -11.31
N GLU A 144 5.84 -14.76 -12.48
CA GLU A 144 5.58 -15.60 -13.66
C GLU A 144 6.87 -16.38 -13.99
N THR A 145 6.83 -17.68 -13.81
CA THR A 145 7.87 -18.56 -14.33
C THR A 145 7.48 -18.95 -15.76
N GLU A 146 8.22 -18.47 -16.73
CA GLU A 146 8.04 -18.82 -18.17
C GLU A 146 8.00 -20.33 -18.41
N GLU A 147 8.63 -21.13 -17.56
CA GLU A 147 8.67 -22.59 -17.68
C GLU A 147 7.36 -23.31 -17.34
N THR A 148 6.46 -22.71 -16.56
CA THR A 148 5.27 -23.42 -16.07
C THR A 148 4.21 -23.56 -17.17
N THR A 149 4.10 -22.60 -18.05
CA THR A 149 3.08 -22.56 -19.10
C THR A 149 3.33 -23.63 -20.15
N GLU A 150 4.57 -23.85 -20.57
CA GLU A 150 4.92 -24.86 -21.57
C GLU A 150 4.67 -26.30 -21.08
N LYS A 151 4.97 -26.56 -19.82
CA LYS A 151 4.69 -27.88 -19.20
C LYS A 151 3.19 -28.17 -19.14
N TYR A 152 2.36 -27.21 -18.76
CA TYR A 152 0.90 -27.37 -18.76
C TYR A 152 0.35 -27.63 -20.16
N TYR A 153 0.80 -26.92 -21.19
CA TYR A 153 0.40 -27.16 -22.58
C TYR A 153 0.84 -28.53 -23.07
N ASN A 154 2.04 -28.97 -22.72
CA ASN A 154 2.55 -30.30 -23.07
C ASN A 154 1.74 -31.39 -22.37
N PHE A 155 1.42 -31.27 -21.10
CA PHE A 155 0.56 -32.22 -20.38
C PHE A 155 -0.86 -32.23 -20.95
N ALA A 156 -1.48 -31.09 -21.21
CA ALA A 156 -2.81 -31.02 -21.82
C ALA A 156 -2.86 -31.71 -23.19
N ARG A 157 -1.79 -31.57 -24.00
CA ARG A 157 -1.68 -32.20 -25.29
C ARG A 157 -1.50 -33.72 -25.22
N VAL A 158 -0.83 -34.23 -24.19
CA VAL A 158 -0.66 -35.66 -23.97
C VAL A 158 -1.95 -36.32 -23.42
N ILE A 159 -2.69 -35.60 -22.56
CA ILE A 159 -3.91 -36.11 -21.91
C ILE A 159 -5.11 -36.07 -22.87
N ALA A 160 -5.20 -35.09 -23.76
CA ALA A 160 -6.33 -34.92 -24.68
C ALA A 160 -6.66 -36.18 -25.54
N PRO A 161 -5.68 -36.96 -26.07
CA PRO A 161 -5.98 -38.19 -26.80
C PRO A 161 -6.28 -39.41 -25.94
N LEU A 162 -6.09 -39.34 -24.59
CA LEU A 162 -6.39 -40.47 -23.70
C LEU A 162 -7.89 -40.57 -23.49
N LYS A 163 -8.56 -41.43 -24.25
CA LYS A 163 -9.96 -41.78 -23.99
C LYS A 163 -10.01 -42.60 -22.70
N GLY A 164 -10.83 -42.17 -21.73
CA GLY A 164 -11.14 -42.98 -20.58
C GLY A 164 -11.65 -44.35 -21.01
N GLY A 165 -10.96 -45.43 -20.66
CA GLY A 165 -11.45 -46.80 -20.86
C GLY A 165 -12.75 -46.95 -20.05
N ASN A 166 -13.80 -47.41 -20.73
CA ASN A 166 -15.01 -47.84 -20.01
C ASN A 166 -14.63 -49.03 -19.11
N PRO A 167 -14.96 -48.99 -17.83
CA PRO A 167 -14.87 -50.18 -17.03
C PRO A 167 -15.92 -51.18 -17.52
N SER A 168 -15.45 -52.31 -17.99
CA SER A 168 -16.27 -53.50 -18.26
C SER A 168 -16.73 -54.16 -16.97
#